data_4e7be50ac9307dc2c78ac8d944d082ae
#
_entry.id   4e7be50ac9307dc2c78ac8d944d082ae
#
_cell.length_a   1.000
_cell.length_b   1.000
_cell.length_c   1.000
_cell.angle_alpha   90.00
_cell.angle_beta   90.00
_cell.angle_gamma   90.00
#
_symmetry.space_group_name_H-M   'P 1'
#
loop_
_entity.id
_entity.type
_entity.pdbx_description
1 polymer ?
#
loop_
_entity_poly.entity_id
_entity_poly.type
_entity_poly.pdbx_seq_one_letter_code
_entity_poly.pdbx_strand_id
1 'polypeptide(L)'
;DTLILVSSNEIGQRFVQHNNVIEAAKKAGVKHIIYTSLLGATNDNTVKSLAGEHVETEAALKASGITYTILRNGWYTENYTASIPAALANNAFYGSAKNGKISSVLRAELAEAAVNVTLSEGHENQTYELAGSTSWTLADLAAEISKQTGKEIPYVDIPAADYAAALVQAGLDEGFAGLIAQWDVDASNGALFSEDKTLEKLLGRPTAGLDVAVKQTL
;
A
#
# COMPACT_ATOMS: atom_id res chain seq x y z
N ASP A 1 17.84 -13.94 -16.89
CA ASP A 1 16.83 -14.30 -15.87
C ASP A 1 16.42 -13.06 -15.10
N THR A 2 15.12 -12.94 -14.76
CA THR A 2 14.51 -11.86 -14.01
C THR A 2 14.10 -12.36 -12.62
N LEU A 3 14.35 -11.56 -11.59
CA LEU A 3 13.90 -11.78 -10.22
C LEU A 3 12.87 -10.74 -9.84
N ILE A 4 11.71 -11.16 -9.30
CA ILE A 4 10.76 -10.26 -8.65
C ILE A 4 11.05 -10.30 -7.14
N LEU A 5 11.55 -9.19 -6.59
CA LEU A 5 11.79 -9.00 -5.17
C LEU A 5 10.55 -8.34 -4.55
N VAL A 6 9.66 -9.16 -4.00
CA VAL A 6 8.53 -8.67 -3.21
C VAL A 6 9.05 -8.24 -1.84
N SER A 7 8.70 -7.03 -1.41
CA SER A 7 9.20 -6.49 -0.15
C SER A 7 8.73 -7.29 1.06
N SER A 8 9.66 -7.49 2.01
CA SER A 8 9.39 -8.14 3.29
C SER A 8 8.40 -7.34 4.13
N ASN A 9 7.64 -8.00 5.01
CA ASN A 9 6.73 -7.39 5.97
C ASN A 9 7.36 -7.13 7.36
N GLU A 10 8.63 -7.49 7.56
CA GLU A 10 9.35 -7.31 8.83
C GLU A 10 9.94 -5.90 8.94
N ILE A 11 9.17 -4.96 9.46
CA ILE A 11 9.62 -3.57 9.68
C ILE A 11 10.83 -3.57 10.63
N GLY A 12 11.90 -2.84 10.26
CA GLY A 12 13.17 -2.79 10.98
C GLY A 12 14.19 -3.88 10.57
N GLN A 13 13.79 -4.88 9.79
CA GLN A 13 14.65 -5.91 9.22
C GLN A 13 14.62 -5.95 7.69
N ARG A 14 13.70 -5.21 7.11
CA ARG A 14 13.39 -5.24 5.68
C ARG A 14 14.61 -4.95 4.83
N PHE A 15 15.36 -3.90 5.13
CA PHE A 15 16.56 -3.55 4.35
C PHE A 15 17.61 -4.67 4.37
N VAL A 16 17.92 -5.24 5.53
CA VAL A 16 18.90 -6.34 5.65
C VAL A 16 18.49 -7.54 4.82
N GLN A 17 17.20 -7.92 4.89
CA GLN A 17 16.65 -9.04 4.12
C GLN A 17 16.72 -8.78 2.62
N HIS A 18 16.32 -7.60 2.17
CA HIS A 18 16.37 -7.22 0.75
C HIS A 18 17.81 -7.15 0.22
N ASN A 19 18.73 -6.57 0.98
CA ASN A 19 20.13 -6.47 0.58
C ASN A 19 20.79 -7.86 0.43
N ASN A 20 20.44 -8.81 1.31
CA ASN A 20 20.89 -10.20 1.17
C ASN A 20 20.43 -10.82 -0.15
N VAL A 21 19.18 -10.55 -0.56
CA VAL A 21 18.65 -11.05 -1.85
C VAL A 21 19.36 -10.37 -3.03
N ILE A 22 19.58 -9.05 -2.97
CA ILE A 22 20.28 -8.29 -4.02
C ILE A 22 21.72 -8.84 -4.20
N GLU A 23 22.44 -9.03 -3.11
CA GLU A 23 23.81 -9.57 -3.15
C GLU A 23 23.86 -11.02 -3.66
N ALA A 24 22.87 -11.85 -3.28
CA ALA A 24 22.76 -13.21 -3.80
C ALA A 24 22.43 -13.20 -5.31
N ALA A 25 21.51 -12.34 -5.74
CA ALA A 25 21.14 -12.17 -7.15
C ALA A 25 22.34 -11.74 -8.00
N LYS A 26 23.15 -10.81 -7.49
CA LYS A 26 24.39 -10.36 -8.13
C LYS A 26 25.38 -11.51 -8.32
N LYS A 27 25.62 -12.32 -7.28
CA LYS A 27 26.49 -13.50 -7.33
C LYS A 27 25.96 -14.55 -8.31
N ALA A 28 24.64 -14.72 -8.39
CA ALA A 28 24.00 -15.68 -9.29
C ALA A 28 23.91 -15.20 -10.75
N GLY A 29 24.30 -13.96 -11.04
CA GLY A 29 24.26 -13.39 -12.39
C GLY A 29 22.85 -13.06 -12.89
N VAL A 30 21.91 -12.77 -11.98
CA VAL A 30 20.57 -12.25 -12.32
C VAL A 30 20.71 -10.97 -13.13
N LYS A 31 19.94 -10.85 -14.19
CA LYS A 31 20.08 -9.74 -15.17
C LYS A 31 19.17 -8.58 -14.85
N HIS A 32 18.01 -8.83 -14.24
CA HIS A 32 17.00 -7.81 -13.95
C HIS A 32 16.33 -8.12 -12.62
N ILE A 33 16.17 -7.09 -11.77
CA ILE A 33 15.40 -7.19 -10.52
C ILE A 33 14.24 -6.21 -10.61
N ILE A 34 13.02 -6.73 -10.45
CA ILE A 34 11.80 -5.93 -10.28
C ILE A 34 11.49 -5.90 -8.78
N TYR A 35 11.50 -4.71 -8.18
CA TYR A 35 11.35 -4.55 -6.74
C TYR A 35 10.05 -3.82 -6.40
N THR A 36 9.28 -4.35 -5.44
CA THR A 36 8.09 -3.68 -4.90
C THR A 36 8.48 -2.74 -3.76
N SER A 37 8.46 -1.44 -4.05
CA SER A 37 8.73 -0.36 -3.11
C SER A 37 7.43 0.28 -2.60
N LEU A 38 7.47 1.50 -2.09
CA LEU A 38 6.36 2.25 -1.51
C LEU A 38 6.08 3.52 -2.33
N LEU A 39 4.81 3.78 -2.63
CA LEU A 39 4.33 5.00 -3.28
C LEU A 39 4.84 6.24 -2.52
N GLY A 40 5.44 7.16 -3.28
CA GLY A 40 5.94 8.41 -2.70
C GLY A 40 7.07 8.24 -1.69
N ALA A 41 7.82 7.13 -1.67
CA ALA A 41 8.84 6.83 -0.65
C ALA A 41 9.88 7.94 -0.46
N THR A 42 10.16 8.74 -1.51
CA THR A 42 11.12 9.86 -1.46
C THR A 42 10.47 11.21 -1.25
N ASN A 43 9.15 11.30 -1.06
CA ASN A 43 8.45 12.55 -0.85
C ASN A 43 8.55 12.98 0.63
N ASP A 44 8.52 14.30 0.87
CA ASP A 44 8.49 14.84 2.24
C ASP A 44 7.26 14.38 3.01
N ASN A 45 6.13 14.30 2.30
CA ASN A 45 4.87 13.77 2.81
C ASN A 45 4.72 12.31 2.41
N THR A 46 5.30 11.40 3.19
CA THR A 46 5.25 9.96 3.00
C THR A 46 4.96 9.25 4.32
N VAL A 47 4.64 7.95 4.26
CA VAL A 47 4.52 7.08 5.44
C VAL A 47 5.93 6.80 5.98
N LYS A 48 6.43 7.69 6.84
CA LYS A 48 7.83 7.70 7.30
C LYS A 48 8.26 6.41 7.99
N SER A 49 7.35 5.76 8.70
CA SER A 49 7.60 4.48 9.39
C SER A 49 7.95 3.33 8.43
N LEU A 50 7.64 3.47 7.14
CA LEU A 50 7.89 2.45 6.12
C LEU A 50 8.90 2.92 5.06
N ALA A 51 8.92 4.20 4.73
CA ALA A 51 9.64 4.73 3.57
C ALA A 51 11.17 4.54 3.67
N GLY A 52 11.76 4.68 4.86
CA GLY A 52 13.21 4.63 5.05
C GLY A 52 13.84 3.35 4.48
N GLU A 53 13.36 2.19 4.89
CA GLU A 53 13.89 0.89 4.44
C GLU A 53 13.66 0.64 2.93
N HIS A 54 12.57 1.20 2.36
CA HIS A 54 12.34 1.15 0.92
C HIS A 54 13.35 2.01 0.17
N VAL A 55 13.62 3.23 0.62
CA VAL A 55 14.60 4.14 0.02
C VAL A 55 16.00 3.54 0.08
N GLU A 56 16.39 2.95 1.22
CA GLU A 56 17.68 2.25 1.37
C GLU A 56 17.79 1.07 0.40
N THR A 57 16.72 0.30 0.24
CA THR A 57 16.68 -0.83 -0.71
C THR A 57 16.77 -0.34 -2.16
N GLU A 58 16.05 0.72 -2.53
CA GLU A 58 16.14 1.33 -3.86
C GLU A 58 17.58 1.80 -4.16
N ALA A 59 18.24 2.42 -3.18
CA ALA A 59 19.62 2.88 -3.32
C ALA A 59 20.59 1.70 -3.51
N ALA A 60 20.47 0.64 -2.69
CA ALA A 60 21.29 -0.57 -2.81
C ALA A 60 21.09 -1.26 -4.17
N LEU A 61 19.83 -1.36 -4.62
CA LEU A 61 19.51 -1.95 -5.92
C LEU A 61 20.12 -1.15 -7.07
N LYS A 62 19.99 0.17 -7.06
CA LYS A 62 20.60 1.07 -8.07
C LYS A 62 22.15 0.94 -8.07
N ALA A 63 22.75 0.80 -6.90
CA ALA A 63 24.20 0.64 -6.74
C ALA A 63 24.72 -0.76 -7.11
N SER A 64 23.85 -1.76 -7.19
CA SER A 64 24.23 -3.17 -7.44
C SER A 64 24.84 -3.42 -8.83
N GLY A 65 24.54 -2.56 -9.80
CA GLY A 65 24.90 -2.73 -11.21
C GLY A 65 23.99 -3.70 -11.97
N ILE A 66 22.95 -4.27 -11.32
CA ILE A 66 21.92 -5.09 -11.97
C ILE A 66 20.87 -4.15 -12.56
N THR A 67 20.38 -4.45 -13.75
CA THR A 67 19.22 -3.74 -14.30
C THR A 67 18.03 -3.85 -13.34
N TYR A 68 17.31 -2.76 -13.12
CA TYR A 68 16.21 -2.76 -12.15
C TYR A 68 14.93 -2.17 -12.74
N THR A 69 13.81 -2.53 -12.13
CA THR A 69 12.54 -1.78 -12.21
C THR A 69 11.99 -1.66 -10.80
N ILE A 70 11.69 -0.44 -10.36
CA ILE A 70 11.14 -0.16 -9.03
C ILE A 70 9.66 0.13 -9.19
N LEU A 71 8.82 -0.69 -8.54
CA LEU A 71 7.38 -0.54 -8.48
C LEU A 71 7.01 0.04 -7.10
N ARG A 72 6.79 1.34 -7.00
CA ARG A 72 6.36 2.00 -5.78
C ARG A 72 4.87 1.79 -5.60
N ASN A 73 4.52 0.69 -4.96
CA ASN A 73 3.16 0.27 -4.74
C ASN A 73 2.38 1.25 -3.87
N GLY A 74 1.18 1.63 -4.32
CA GLY A 74 0.20 2.36 -3.54
C GLY A 74 -0.29 1.56 -2.34
N TRP A 75 -1.01 2.23 -1.45
CA TRP A 75 -1.59 1.59 -0.28
C TRP A 75 -2.59 0.50 -0.68
N TYR A 76 -2.67 -0.57 0.09
CA TYR A 76 -3.55 -1.70 -0.23
C TYR A 76 -4.98 -1.43 0.25
N THR A 77 -5.96 -1.57 -0.64
CA THR A 77 -7.39 -1.41 -0.29
C THR A 77 -7.79 -2.44 0.77
N GLU A 78 -7.21 -3.63 0.73
CA GLU A 78 -7.44 -4.72 1.69
C GLU A 78 -7.07 -4.35 3.13
N ASN A 79 -6.15 -3.39 3.34
CA ASN A 79 -5.82 -2.91 4.68
C ASN A 79 -7.03 -2.27 5.38
N TYR A 80 -7.94 -1.68 4.62
CA TYR A 80 -9.16 -1.07 5.14
C TYR A 80 -10.36 -2.02 5.09
N THR A 81 -10.52 -2.78 3.98
CA THR A 81 -11.66 -3.69 3.85
C THR A 81 -11.61 -4.85 4.85
N ALA A 82 -10.41 -5.23 5.36
CA ALA A 82 -10.27 -6.18 6.45
C ALA A 82 -11.01 -5.76 7.74
N SER A 83 -11.31 -4.47 7.91
CA SER A 83 -12.06 -3.94 9.06
C SER A 83 -13.60 -3.98 8.86
N ILE A 84 -14.10 -4.38 7.69
CA ILE A 84 -15.56 -4.45 7.41
C ILE A 84 -16.31 -5.32 8.42
N PRO A 85 -15.85 -6.54 8.80
CA PRO A 85 -16.56 -7.34 9.80
C PRO A 85 -16.70 -6.63 11.14
N ALA A 86 -15.64 -5.92 11.60
CA ALA A 86 -15.69 -5.14 12.83
C ALA A 86 -16.63 -3.94 12.70
N ALA A 87 -16.64 -3.25 11.56
CA ALA A 87 -17.55 -2.15 11.30
C ALA A 87 -19.02 -2.59 11.33
N LEU A 88 -19.33 -3.75 10.77
CA LEU A 88 -20.69 -4.33 10.79
C LEU A 88 -21.12 -4.77 12.19
N ALA A 89 -20.18 -5.24 13.02
CA ALA A 89 -20.46 -5.65 14.40
C ALA A 89 -20.70 -4.43 15.31
N ASN A 90 -19.97 -3.33 15.06
CA ASN A 90 -20.06 -2.11 15.87
C ASN A 90 -21.05 -1.07 15.31
N ASN A 91 -21.69 -1.32 14.16
CA ASN A 91 -22.53 -0.39 13.42
C ASN A 91 -21.85 0.97 13.15
N ALA A 92 -20.51 0.97 12.99
CA ALA A 92 -19.72 2.15 12.65
C ALA A 92 -18.35 1.74 12.13
N PHE A 93 -17.79 2.52 11.22
CA PHE A 93 -16.40 2.40 10.76
C PHE A 93 -15.54 3.45 11.49
N TYR A 94 -14.64 3.01 12.35
CA TYR A 94 -13.76 3.89 13.12
C TYR A 94 -12.41 4.08 12.43
N GLY A 95 -11.83 5.27 12.57
CA GLY A 95 -10.50 5.61 12.08
C GLY A 95 -10.06 7.00 12.52
N SER A 96 -8.90 7.43 12.07
CA SER A 96 -8.28 8.72 12.43
C SER A 96 -7.82 9.51 11.21
N ALA A 97 -8.35 9.20 10.02
CA ALA A 97 -7.88 9.79 8.76
C ALA A 97 -8.65 11.07 8.36
N LYS A 98 -9.60 11.52 9.16
CA LYS A 98 -10.43 12.72 8.85
C LYS A 98 -11.02 12.62 7.42
N ASN A 99 -10.73 13.61 6.59
CA ASN A 99 -11.12 13.67 5.18
C ASN A 99 -9.92 13.36 4.25
N GLY A 100 -8.90 12.66 4.76
CA GLY A 100 -7.72 12.28 3.97
C GLY A 100 -8.11 11.42 2.78
N LYS A 101 -7.58 11.80 1.60
CA LYS A 101 -7.78 11.04 0.37
C LYS A 101 -6.77 9.92 0.27
N ILE A 102 -7.24 8.76 -0.15
CA ILE A 102 -6.45 7.53 -0.27
C ILE A 102 -6.60 7.02 -1.70
N SER A 103 -5.46 6.91 -2.43
CA SER A 103 -5.40 6.34 -3.78
C SER A 103 -4.96 4.89 -3.71
N SER A 104 -5.69 4.06 -2.94
CA SER A 104 -5.33 2.66 -2.72
C SER A 104 -5.63 1.77 -3.92
N VAL A 105 -5.05 0.59 -3.91
CA VAL A 105 -5.10 -0.40 -5.00
C VAL A 105 -5.30 -1.79 -4.41
N LEU A 106 -6.05 -2.65 -5.11
CA LEU A 106 -6.10 -4.07 -4.77
C LEU A 106 -4.74 -4.73 -5.00
N ARG A 107 -4.29 -5.57 -4.07
CA ARG A 107 -3.01 -6.29 -4.19
C ARG A 107 -2.91 -7.09 -5.48
N ALA A 108 -4.02 -7.65 -5.95
CA ALA A 108 -4.07 -8.40 -7.20
C ALA A 108 -3.70 -7.53 -8.42
N GLU A 109 -4.11 -6.26 -8.45
CA GLU A 109 -3.78 -5.33 -9.54
C GLU A 109 -2.31 -4.91 -9.53
N LEU A 110 -1.72 -4.76 -8.34
CA LEU A 110 -0.27 -4.52 -8.21
C LEU A 110 0.54 -5.74 -8.66
N ALA A 111 0.07 -6.95 -8.35
CA ALA A 111 0.68 -8.18 -8.84
C ALA A 111 0.56 -8.30 -10.37
N GLU A 112 -0.62 -7.96 -10.95
CA GLU A 112 -0.84 -7.92 -12.40
C GLU A 112 0.13 -6.93 -13.07
N ALA A 113 0.32 -5.74 -12.50
CA ALA A 113 1.28 -4.77 -13.01
C ALA A 113 2.73 -5.29 -12.97
N ALA A 114 3.12 -5.98 -11.91
CA ALA A 114 4.44 -6.61 -11.82
C ALA A 114 4.65 -7.69 -12.89
N VAL A 115 3.61 -8.49 -13.18
CA VAL A 115 3.63 -9.48 -14.27
C VAL A 115 3.73 -8.79 -15.63
N ASN A 116 2.92 -7.74 -15.88
CA ASN A 116 2.95 -7.00 -17.15
C ASN A 116 4.33 -6.39 -17.41
N VAL A 117 4.95 -5.79 -16.40
CA VAL A 117 6.33 -5.27 -16.47
C VAL A 117 7.36 -6.39 -16.72
N THR A 118 7.13 -7.58 -16.18
CA THR A 118 8.03 -8.73 -16.39
C THR A 118 7.97 -9.25 -17.83
N LEU A 119 6.80 -9.18 -18.46
CA LEU A 119 6.52 -9.77 -19.77
C LEU A 119 6.64 -8.78 -20.94
N SER A 120 6.87 -7.49 -20.68
CA SER A 120 7.04 -6.44 -21.68
C SER A 120 8.42 -5.82 -21.61
N GLU A 121 8.76 -5.02 -22.63
CA GLU A 121 10.06 -4.36 -22.78
C GLU A 121 9.96 -2.87 -22.43
N GLY A 122 11.10 -2.21 -22.20
CA GLY A 122 11.18 -0.75 -21.98
C GLY A 122 11.00 -0.34 -20.54
N HIS A 123 11.14 -1.27 -19.59
CA HIS A 123 11.01 -1.01 -18.16
C HIS A 123 12.36 -0.95 -17.42
N GLU A 124 13.47 -1.08 -18.14
CA GLU A 124 14.82 -1.12 -17.58
C GLU A 124 15.18 0.20 -16.93
N ASN A 125 15.63 0.13 -15.69
CA ASN A 125 16.05 1.28 -14.85
C ASN A 125 14.95 2.34 -14.64
N GLN A 126 13.70 1.92 -14.70
CA GLN A 126 12.55 2.77 -14.42
C GLN A 126 12.11 2.68 -12.96
N THR A 127 11.48 3.75 -12.49
CA THR A 127 10.78 3.79 -11.21
C THR A 127 9.36 4.28 -11.46
N TYR A 128 8.37 3.50 -11.06
CA TYR A 128 6.95 3.76 -11.29
C TYR A 128 6.20 4.00 -9.98
N GLU A 129 5.41 5.06 -9.92
CA GLU A 129 4.46 5.31 -8.84
C GLU A 129 3.13 4.61 -9.20
N LEU A 130 2.69 3.66 -8.40
CA LEU A 130 1.54 2.82 -8.69
C LEU A 130 0.36 3.15 -7.78
N ALA A 131 -0.39 4.18 -8.14
CA ALA A 131 -1.57 4.64 -7.42
C ALA A 131 -2.88 4.17 -8.06
N GLY A 132 -3.94 4.12 -7.27
CA GLY A 132 -5.29 3.85 -7.75
C GLY A 132 -5.81 4.91 -8.72
N SER A 133 -6.62 4.51 -9.68
CA SER A 133 -7.22 5.41 -10.70
C SER A 133 -8.14 6.47 -10.08
N THR A 134 -8.70 6.18 -8.90
CA THR A 134 -9.54 7.09 -8.11
C THR A 134 -9.04 7.14 -6.67
N SER A 135 -9.33 8.25 -5.99
CA SER A 135 -9.11 8.39 -4.55
C SER A 135 -10.43 8.44 -3.82
N TRP A 136 -10.42 8.04 -2.55
CA TRP A 136 -11.57 7.98 -1.68
C TRP A 136 -11.17 8.30 -0.23
N THR A 137 -12.16 8.60 0.60
CA THR A 137 -12.01 8.87 2.04
C THR A 137 -12.58 7.70 2.85
N LEU A 138 -12.26 7.59 4.15
CA LEU A 138 -12.89 6.58 5.00
C LEU A 138 -14.41 6.76 5.09
N ALA A 139 -14.92 7.98 4.93
CA ALA A 139 -16.35 8.23 4.83
C ALA A 139 -16.96 7.63 3.55
N ASP A 140 -16.25 7.69 2.42
CA ASP A 140 -16.70 7.05 1.16
C ASP A 140 -16.73 5.52 1.31
N LEU A 141 -15.73 4.93 1.97
CA LEU A 141 -15.71 3.49 2.27
C LEU A 141 -16.90 3.09 3.15
N ALA A 142 -17.16 3.82 4.23
CA ALA A 142 -18.30 3.57 5.12
C ALA A 142 -19.64 3.70 4.39
N ALA A 143 -19.77 4.68 3.50
CA ALA A 143 -20.95 4.86 2.66
C ALA A 143 -21.15 3.69 1.68
N GLU A 144 -20.07 3.17 1.07
CA GLU A 144 -20.17 2.02 0.17
C GLU A 144 -20.51 0.72 0.94
N ILE A 145 -19.96 0.51 2.15
CA ILE A 145 -20.37 -0.59 3.03
C ILE A 145 -21.87 -0.50 3.35
N SER A 146 -22.33 0.70 3.73
CA SER A 146 -23.75 0.93 4.04
C SER A 146 -24.64 0.59 2.85
N LYS A 147 -24.29 1.05 1.68
CA LYS A 147 -25.00 0.82 0.42
C LYS A 147 -25.12 -0.67 0.09
N GLN A 148 -24.02 -1.43 0.22
CA GLN A 148 -24.02 -2.85 -0.16
C GLN A 148 -24.67 -3.76 0.88
N THR A 149 -24.64 -3.36 2.16
CA THR A 149 -25.21 -4.17 3.25
C THR A 149 -26.64 -3.79 3.62
N GLY A 150 -27.10 -2.61 3.19
CA GLY A 150 -28.38 -2.06 3.61
C GLY A 150 -28.44 -1.63 5.09
N LYS A 151 -27.27 -1.55 5.76
CA LYS A 151 -27.13 -1.10 7.15
C LYS A 151 -26.56 0.32 7.16
N GLU A 152 -26.91 1.12 8.15
CA GLU A 152 -26.27 2.41 8.37
C GLU A 152 -24.94 2.21 9.10
N ILE A 153 -23.83 2.45 8.42
CA ILE A 153 -22.46 2.34 8.94
C ILE A 153 -21.76 3.68 8.73
N PRO A 154 -21.90 4.64 9.66
CA PRO A 154 -21.21 5.91 9.57
C PRO A 154 -19.71 5.76 9.77
N TYR A 155 -18.92 6.62 9.13
CA TYR A 155 -17.53 6.82 9.52
C TYR A 155 -17.48 7.69 10.78
N VAL A 156 -16.75 7.23 11.79
CA VAL A 156 -16.53 7.96 13.05
C VAL A 156 -15.04 8.25 13.18
N ASP A 157 -14.68 9.52 12.95
CA ASP A 157 -13.30 10.00 13.13
C ASP A 157 -13.03 10.21 14.61
N ILE A 158 -12.00 9.54 15.15
CA ILE A 158 -11.61 9.63 16.55
C ILE A 158 -10.12 9.99 16.66
N PRO A 159 -9.66 10.55 17.79
CA PRO A 159 -8.23 10.81 18.02
C PRO A 159 -7.39 9.54 17.81
N ALA A 160 -6.21 9.68 17.22
CA ALA A 160 -5.33 8.53 16.92
C ALA A 160 -5.01 7.68 18.16
N ALA A 161 -4.84 8.30 19.33
CA ALA A 161 -4.60 7.58 20.58
C ALA A 161 -5.80 6.69 20.99
N ASP A 162 -7.03 7.20 20.79
CA ASP A 162 -8.26 6.44 21.09
C ASP A 162 -8.45 5.32 20.08
N TYR A 163 -8.11 5.56 18.79
CA TYR A 163 -8.16 4.52 17.76
C TYR A 163 -7.15 3.41 18.04
N ALA A 164 -5.89 3.74 18.40
CA ALA A 164 -4.89 2.76 18.81
C ALA A 164 -5.37 1.94 20.00
N ALA A 165 -5.94 2.58 21.05
CA ALA A 165 -6.49 1.90 22.20
C ALA A 165 -7.65 0.93 21.84
N ALA A 166 -8.54 1.34 20.94
CA ALA A 166 -9.62 0.48 20.45
C ALA A 166 -9.08 -0.74 19.68
N LEU A 167 -8.03 -0.58 18.87
CA LEU A 167 -7.37 -1.68 18.17
C LEU A 167 -6.72 -2.67 19.14
N VAL A 168 -6.08 -2.20 20.23
CA VAL A 168 -5.52 -3.04 21.28
C VAL A 168 -6.65 -3.83 21.98
N GLN A 169 -7.77 -3.19 22.30
CA GLN A 169 -8.94 -3.87 22.87
C GLN A 169 -9.53 -4.93 21.93
N ALA A 170 -9.39 -4.72 20.61
CA ALA A 170 -9.76 -5.70 19.60
C ALA A 170 -8.73 -6.84 19.42
N GLY A 171 -7.63 -6.83 20.20
CA GLY A 171 -6.66 -7.92 20.25
C GLY A 171 -5.39 -7.69 19.43
N LEU A 172 -5.15 -6.49 18.88
CA LEU A 172 -3.91 -6.16 18.19
C LEU A 172 -2.78 -5.89 19.21
N ASP A 173 -1.55 -6.19 18.78
CA ASP A 173 -0.35 -5.76 19.50
C ASP A 173 -0.29 -4.21 19.60
N GLU A 174 0.13 -3.70 20.76
CA GLU A 174 0.15 -2.26 21.06
C GLU A 174 1.00 -1.46 20.05
N GLY A 175 2.18 -1.97 19.70
CA GLY A 175 3.07 -1.33 18.74
C GLY A 175 2.44 -1.28 17.34
N PHE A 176 1.82 -2.37 16.92
CA PHE A 176 1.16 -2.44 15.62
C PHE A 176 -0.13 -1.59 15.57
N ALA A 177 -0.91 -1.57 16.63
CA ALA A 177 -2.08 -0.69 16.76
C ALA A 177 -1.69 0.79 16.66
N GLY A 178 -0.58 1.18 17.31
CA GLY A 178 -0.03 2.53 17.19
C GLY A 178 0.40 2.89 15.76
N LEU A 179 1.01 1.94 15.04
CA LEU A 179 1.38 2.13 13.64
C LEU A 179 0.13 2.33 12.74
N ILE A 180 -0.91 1.51 12.91
CA ILE A 180 -2.16 1.64 12.13
C ILE A 180 -2.78 3.03 12.36
N ALA A 181 -2.88 3.47 13.61
CA ALA A 181 -3.43 4.79 13.93
C ALA A 181 -2.56 5.92 13.34
N GLN A 182 -1.24 5.76 13.33
CA GLN A 182 -0.33 6.73 12.70
C GLN A 182 -0.50 6.76 11.17
N TRP A 183 -0.72 5.63 10.52
CA TRP A 183 -0.97 5.58 9.06
C TRP A 183 -2.26 6.31 8.68
N ASP A 184 -3.28 6.29 9.52
CA ASP A 184 -4.49 7.10 9.33
C ASP A 184 -4.18 8.61 9.46
N VAL A 185 -3.34 9.00 10.43
CA VAL A 185 -2.85 10.39 10.54
C VAL A 185 -2.04 10.78 9.31
N ASP A 186 -1.17 9.91 8.82
CA ASP A 186 -0.40 10.14 7.60
C ASP A 186 -1.35 10.30 6.38
N ALA A 187 -2.41 9.48 6.30
CA ALA A 187 -3.46 9.62 5.29
C ALA A 187 -4.18 10.97 5.40
N SER A 188 -4.50 11.43 6.63
CA SER A 188 -5.13 12.73 6.87
C SER A 188 -4.27 13.91 6.38
N ASN A 189 -2.95 13.71 6.33
CA ASN A 189 -1.97 14.66 5.83
C ASN A 189 -1.64 14.47 4.34
N GLY A 190 -2.32 13.56 3.64
CA GLY A 190 -2.19 13.32 2.21
C GLY A 190 -1.06 12.37 1.80
N ALA A 191 -0.43 11.65 2.75
CA ALA A 191 0.67 10.71 2.44
C ALA A 191 0.24 9.52 1.57
N LEU A 192 -1.06 9.19 1.53
CA LEU A 192 -1.61 8.09 0.74
C LEU A 192 -2.33 8.55 -0.52
N PHE A 193 -2.21 9.83 -0.88
CA PHE A 193 -2.84 10.40 -2.06
C PHE A 193 -1.85 10.58 -3.20
N SER A 194 -2.25 10.17 -4.40
CA SER A 194 -1.54 10.43 -5.65
C SER A 194 -2.53 10.48 -6.81
N GLU A 195 -2.25 11.34 -7.79
CA GLU A 195 -3.00 11.41 -9.05
C GLU A 195 -2.27 10.71 -10.21
N ASP A 196 -1.17 9.99 -9.90
CA ASP A 196 -0.39 9.26 -10.90
C ASP A 196 -1.24 8.18 -11.59
N LYS A 197 -1.13 8.10 -12.93
CA LYS A 197 -1.89 7.17 -13.77
C LYS A 197 -1.02 6.07 -14.38
N THR A 198 0.18 5.87 -13.85
CA THR A 198 1.10 4.86 -14.39
C THR A 198 0.55 3.45 -14.21
N LEU A 199 -0.06 3.15 -13.07
CA LEU A 199 -0.66 1.84 -12.85
C LEU A 199 -1.78 1.54 -13.87
N GLU A 200 -2.65 2.51 -14.10
CA GLU A 200 -3.73 2.40 -15.10
C GLU A 200 -3.17 2.09 -16.50
N LYS A 201 -2.05 2.74 -16.87
CA LYS A 201 -1.37 2.47 -18.16
C LYS A 201 -0.76 1.08 -18.20
N LEU A 202 -0.12 0.62 -17.12
CA LEU A 202 0.47 -0.72 -17.03
C LEU A 202 -0.59 -1.84 -17.06
N LEU A 203 -1.78 -1.58 -16.53
CA LEU A 203 -2.91 -2.51 -16.56
C LEU A 203 -3.70 -2.46 -17.88
N GLY A 204 -3.60 -1.35 -18.64
CA GLY A 204 -4.43 -1.09 -19.81
C GLY A 204 -5.91 -0.79 -19.49
N ARG A 205 -6.23 -0.55 -18.23
CA ARG A 205 -7.57 -0.25 -17.70
C ARG A 205 -7.49 0.52 -16.39
N PRO A 206 -8.55 1.24 -15.97
CA PRO A 206 -8.65 1.77 -14.61
C PRO A 206 -8.56 0.67 -13.55
N THR A 207 -8.07 1.02 -12.35
CA THR A 207 -8.09 0.13 -11.20
C THR A 207 -9.51 -0.05 -10.66
N ALA A 208 -9.73 -1.15 -9.94
CA ALA A 208 -10.99 -1.42 -9.27
C ALA A 208 -11.34 -0.32 -8.27
N GLY A 209 -12.62 0.04 -8.22
CA GLY A 209 -13.16 0.98 -7.23
C GLY A 209 -13.52 0.33 -5.90
N LEU A 210 -13.94 1.16 -4.94
CA LEU A 210 -14.41 0.69 -3.63
C LEU A 210 -15.57 -0.31 -3.72
N ASP A 211 -16.45 -0.14 -4.69
CA ASP A 211 -17.59 -1.03 -4.92
C ASP A 211 -17.16 -2.48 -5.14
N VAL A 212 -16.11 -2.69 -5.93
CA VAL A 212 -15.52 -4.01 -6.17
C VAL A 212 -14.85 -4.54 -4.91
N ALA A 213 -14.04 -3.72 -4.25
CA ALA A 213 -13.30 -4.11 -3.05
C ALA A 213 -14.21 -4.50 -1.88
N VAL A 214 -15.26 -3.71 -1.62
CA VAL A 214 -16.26 -4.00 -0.58
C VAL A 214 -17.02 -5.29 -0.92
N LYS A 215 -17.46 -5.46 -2.18
CA LYS A 215 -18.15 -6.67 -2.61
C LYS A 215 -17.33 -7.95 -2.46
N GLN A 216 -16.02 -7.86 -2.67
CA GLN A 216 -15.13 -9.03 -2.52
C GLN A 216 -14.92 -9.43 -1.05
N THR A 217 -15.17 -8.52 -0.12
CA THR A 217 -14.95 -8.73 1.31
C THR A 217 -16.22 -9.15 2.05
N LEU A 218 -17.42 -8.74 1.55
CA LEU A 218 -18.73 -9.15 2.09
C LEU A 218 -19.08 -10.59 1.71
#